data_7b4b8c707aa12fb94a332e69cc1c5ca8
#
_entry.id   7b4b8c707aa12fb94a332e69cc1c5ca8
#
_cell.length_a   1.000
_cell.length_b   1.000
_cell.length_c   1.000
_cell.angle_alpha   90.00
_cell.angle_beta   90.00
_cell.angle_gamma   90.00
#
_symmetry.space_group_name_H-M   'P 1'
#
loop_
_entity.id
_entity.type
_entity.pdbx_description
1 polymer ?
#
loop_
_entity_poly.entity_id
_entity_poly.type
_entity_poly.pdbx_seq_one_letter_code
_entity_poly.pdbx_strand_id
1 'polypeptide(L)'
;MNADGTYHLSEVQARAILELRLQRLTQIGVKEVTDELQELAGKIREYLEILGSRDRIMAIITDELNSVKEQFAVPRRTEIIEWSGDLDDEDLIEREDMVVTITSGGYIKRTPLVDFRAQRRGGKGLSGMQTKDEDLVTSLFVANTHTQLLFFTTDCMAYKLKTWRLPQGGRTSKGKAVVNILPIPTGVSIAAIMPVDIPEEKWENVQIIFATSAGDVRRNALSDFTNVRANGKIAMDLPENVELVNARIATQDDDVMLVTKSGRAIRFSTNAVRVFKGRKSTGLRGVRLTGDDCVVSMSILRHFEASSDERAAYLKMRRAFA
;
A
#
# COMPACT_ATOMS: atom_id res chain seq x y z
N MET A 1 -69.78 4.91 38.86
CA MET A 1 -71.07 4.96 39.64
C MET A 1 -71.69 6.29 39.36
N ASN A 2 -72.85 6.30 38.78
CA ASN A 2 -73.65 7.51 38.65
C ASN A 2 -74.13 7.95 40.02
N ALA A 3 -74.54 9.24 40.19
CA ALA A 3 -75.05 9.78 41.47
C ALA A 3 -76.27 8.97 42.03
N ASP A 4 -76.97 8.23 41.19
CA ASP A 4 -78.16 7.39 41.52
C ASP A 4 -77.81 5.93 41.91
N GLY A 5 -76.55 5.59 42.10
CA GLY A 5 -76.14 4.24 42.45
C GLY A 5 -76.22 3.20 41.28
N THR A 6 -76.55 3.65 40.09
CA THR A 6 -76.62 2.81 38.87
C THR A 6 -75.28 2.72 38.16
N TYR A 7 -75.01 1.58 37.56
CA TYR A 7 -73.83 1.31 36.79
C TYR A 7 -74.19 1.00 35.34
N HIS A 8 -73.62 1.76 34.38
CA HIS A 8 -73.78 1.46 32.98
C HIS A 8 -72.65 0.55 32.50
N LEU A 9 -72.99 -0.68 32.19
CA LEU A 9 -72.04 -1.66 31.61
C LEU A 9 -72.06 -1.53 30.11
N SER A 10 -70.89 -1.62 29.51
CA SER A 10 -70.73 -1.81 28.06
C SER A 10 -71.29 -3.19 27.67
N GLU A 11 -71.72 -3.37 26.41
CA GLU A 11 -72.22 -4.67 25.93
C GLU A 11 -71.18 -5.79 26.13
N VAL A 12 -69.90 -5.50 25.95
CA VAL A 12 -68.80 -6.46 26.21
C VAL A 12 -68.71 -6.84 27.68
N GLN A 13 -68.88 -5.89 28.62
CA GLN A 13 -68.85 -6.11 30.03
C GLN A 13 -70.08 -6.92 30.46
N ALA A 14 -71.26 -6.61 29.94
CA ALA A 14 -72.51 -7.37 30.25
C ALA A 14 -72.40 -8.81 29.74
N ARG A 15 -71.87 -9.03 28.55
CA ARG A 15 -71.69 -10.38 28.00
C ARG A 15 -70.66 -11.17 28.82
N ALA A 16 -69.53 -10.56 29.22
CA ALA A 16 -68.53 -11.19 30.07
C ALA A 16 -69.13 -11.65 31.46
N ILE A 17 -70.04 -10.86 32.03
CA ILE A 17 -70.70 -11.21 33.29
C ILE A 17 -71.64 -12.38 33.09
N LEU A 18 -72.36 -12.40 31.96
CA LEU A 18 -73.32 -13.52 31.66
C LEU A 18 -72.58 -14.81 31.33
N GLU A 19 -71.35 -14.76 30.86
CA GLU A 19 -70.52 -15.93 30.56
C GLU A 19 -69.71 -16.44 31.78
N LEU A 20 -69.81 -15.74 32.95
CA LEU A 20 -69.18 -16.21 34.19
C LEU A 20 -69.68 -17.55 34.61
N ARG A 21 -68.80 -18.53 34.73
CA ARG A 21 -69.19 -19.87 35.31
C ARG A 21 -69.47 -19.72 36.79
N LEU A 22 -70.48 -20.53 37.30
CA LEU A 22 -70.88 -20.54 38.69
C LEU A 22 -69.73 -20.76 39.69
N GLN A 23 -68.65 -21.42 39.26
CA GLN A 23 -67.40 -21.61 40.02
C GLN A 23 -66.69 -20.32 40.41
N ARG A 24 -66.78 -19.27 39.58
CA ARG A 24 -66.17 -17.97 39.84
C ARG A 24 -67.01 -17.06 40.77
N LEU A 25 -68.22 -17.44 41.03
CA LEU A 25 -69.11 -16.72 41.95
C LEU A 25 -68.95 -17.19 43.42
N THR A 26 -68.08 -18.16 43.68
CA THR A 26 -67.74 -18.58 45.07
C THR A 26 -66.84 -17.47 45.69
N GLN A 27 -66.85 -17.42 47.08
CA GLN A 27 -66.03 -16.45 47.81
C GLN A 27 -64.55 -16.45 47.40
N ILE A 28 -64.01 -17.63 47.03
CA ILE A 28 -62.60 -17.75 46.54
C ILE A 28 -62.45 -17.11 45.17
N GLY A 29 -63.35 -17.31 44.22
CA GLY A 29 -63.34 -16.73 42.91
C GLY A 29 -63.48 -15.19 42.93
N VAL A 30 -64.33 -14.67 43.82
CA VAL A 30 -64.54 -13.23 44.04
C VAL A 30 -63.23 -12.63 44.58
N LYS A 31 -62.52 -13.29 45.46
CA LYS A 31 -61.26 -12.84 46.02
C LYS A 31 -60.16 -12.79 44.95
N GLU A 32 -60.06 -13.87 44.17
CA GLU A 32 -59.04 -13.88 43.04
C GLU A 32 -59.23 -12.71 42.04
N VAL A 33 -60.52 -12.49 41.65
CA VAL A 33 -60.85 -11.39 40.74
C VAL A 33 -60.58 -10.01 41.37
N THR A 34 -60.86 -9.90 42.69
CA THR A 34 -60.56 -8.61 43.40
C THR A 34 -59.07 -8.37 43.53
N ASP A 35 -58.30 -9.40 43.83
CA ASP A 35 -56.83 -9.29 43.93
C ASP A 35 -56.23 -8.94 42.56
N GLU A 36 -56.69 -9.57 41.46
CA GLU A 36 -56.28 -9.25 40.10
C GLU A 36 -56.66 -7.81 39.73
N LEU A 37 -57.85 -7.36 40.07
CA LEU A 37 -58.32 -5.98 39.83
C LEU A 37 -57.46 -4.98 40.60
N GLN A 38 -57.10 -5.26 41.85
CA GLN A 38 -56.22 -4.39 42.63
C GLN A 38 -54.82 -4.32 42.05
N GLU A 39 -54.26 -5.45 41.57
CA GLU A 39 -52.97 -5.50 40.89
C GLU A 39 -52.98 -4.66 39.59
N LEU A 40 -53.99 -4.87 38.74
CA LEU A 40 -54.15 -4.13 37.51
C LEU A 40 -54.34 -2.63 37.76
N ALA A 41 -55.16 -2.24 38.74
CA ALA A 41 -55.36 -0.85 39.13
C ALA A 41 -54.07 -0.22 39.68
N GLY A 42 -53.21 -1.00 40.33
CA GLY A 42 -51.87 -0.59 40.76
C GLY A 42 -50.95 -0.30 39.55
N LYS A 43 -50.88 -1.23 38.61
CA LYS A 43 -50.10 -1.07 37.37
C LYS A 43 -50.57 0.11 36.53
N ILE A 44 -51.86 0.30 36.39
CA ILE A 44 -52.42 1.45 35.66
C ILE A 44 -52.01 2.78 36.32
N ARG A 45 -52.10 2.86 37.63
CA ARG A 45 -51.65 4.09 38.35
C ARG A 45 -50.17 4.35 38.16
N GLU A 46 -49.35 3.32 38.28
CA GLU A 46 -47.88 3.43 38.03
C GLU A 46 -47.59 3.91 36.61
N TYR A 47 -48.24 3.32 35.60
CA TYR A 47 -48.05 3.73 34.20
C TYR A 47 -48.52 5.15 33.93
N LEU A 48 -49.63 5.58 34.52
CA LEU A 48 -50.10 6.97 34.43
C LEU A 48 -49.15 7.95 35.11
N GLU A 49 -48.53 7.57 36.23
CA GLU A 49 -47.52 8.38 36.90
C GLU A 49 -46.26 8.49 36.04
N ILE A 50 -45.81 7.39 35.44
CA ILE A 50 -44.66 7.39 34.51
C ILE A 50 -44.96 8.27 33.31
N LEU A 51 -46.09 8.12 32.65
CA LEU A 51 -46.48 8.89 31.47
C LEU A 51 -46.73 10.37 31.79
N GLY A 52 -47.15 10.70 33.00
CA GLY A 52 -47.39 12.08 33.44
C GLY A 52 -46.14 12.86 33.82
N SER A 53 -45.01 12.16 34.04
CA SER A 53 -43.78 12.78 34.48
C SER A 53 -42.60 12.47 33.53
N ARG A 54 -42.14 13.51 32.83
CA ARG A 54 -40.94 13.35 31.96
C ARG A 54 -39.70 12.95 32.74
N ASP A 55 -39.55 13.45 33.95
CA ASP A 55 -38.41 13.13 34.80
C ASP A 55 -38.42 11.65 35.21
N ARG A 56 -39.59 11.07 35.44
CA ARG A 56 -39.75 9.66 35.77
C ARG A 56 -39.33 8.78 34.54
N ILE A 57 -39.77 9.15 33.35
CA ILE A 57 -39.39 8.47 32.09
C ILE A 57 -37.86 8.55 31.92
N MET A 58 -37.28 9.71 32.10
CA MET A 58 -35.82 9.88 31.96
C MET A 58 -35.02 9.09 32.99
N ALA A 59 -35.53 8.97 34.22
CA ALA A 59 -34.93 8.11 35.25
C ALA A 59 -34.92 6.65 34.85
N ILE A 60 -36.05 6.12 34.38
CA ILE A 60 -36.15 4.74 33.89
C ILE A 60 -35.18 4.48 32.74
N ILE A 61 -35.16 5.35 31.73
CA ILE A 61 -34.23 5.24 30.62
C ILE A 61 -32.75 5.25 31.08
N THR A 62 -32.43 6.10 32.06
CA THR A 62 -31.09 6.19 32.63
C THR A 62 -30.69 4.88 33.32
N ASP A 63 -31.60 4.30 34.10
CA ASP A 63 -31.35 3.06 34.83
C ASP A 63 -31.20 1.86 33.85
N GLU A 64 -32.03 1.79 32.82
CA GLU A 64 -31.89 0.78 31.77
C GLU A 64 -30.55 0.91 31.01
N LEU A 65 -30.18 2.14 30.62
CA LEU A 65 -28.91 2.40 29.95
C LEU A 65 -27.71 2.07 30.82
N ASN A 66 -27.76 2.39 32.13
CA ASN A 66 -26.72 2.04 33.07
C ASN A 66 -26.60 0.51 33.23
N SER A 67 -27.69 -0.22 33.28
CA SER A 67 -27.69 -1.68 33.33
C SER A 67 -27.06 -2.29 32.06
N VAL A 68 -27.40 -1.78 30.88
CA VAL A 68 -26.76 -2.18 29.61
C VAL A 68 -25.27 -1.84 29.60
N LYS A 69 -24.91 -0.66 30.10
CA LYS A 69 -23.52 -0.24 30.22
C LYS A 69 -22.71 -1.20 31.09
N GLU A 70 -23.24 -1.61 32.26
CA GLU A 70 -22.57 -2.54 33.17
C GLU A 70 -22.34 -3.92 32.51
N GLN A 71 -23.28 -4.39 31.69
CA GLN A 71 -23.17 -5.68 31.01
C GLN A 71 -22.20 -5.64 29.81
N PHE A 72 -22.16 -4.55 29.06
CA PHE A 72 -21.46 -4.48 27.76
C PHE A 72 -20.30 -3.48 27.69
N ALA A 73 -20.06 -2.68 28.76
CA ALA A 73 -18.97 -1.74 28.76
C ALA A 73 -17.61 -2.47 28.68
N VAL A 74 -16.86 -2.17 27.65
CA VAL A 74 -15.47 -2.60 27.51
C VAL A 74 -14.55 -1.39 27.64
N PRO A 75 -13.35 -1.55 28.23
CA PRO A 75 -12.39 -0.47 28.31
C PRO A 75 -12.01 0.00 26.91
N ARG A 76 -11.75 1.29 26.78
CA ARG A 76 -11.29 1.88 25.52
C ARG A 76 -9.96 1.27 25.10
N ARG A 77 -9.87 0.79 23.84
CA ARG A 77 -8.65 0.19 23.26
C ARG A 77 -7.67 1.24 22.75
N THR A 78 -8.16 2.43 22.38
CA THR A 78 -7.33 3.52 21.87
C THR A 78 -6.98 4.48 22.99
N GLU A 79 -5.72 4.86 23.06
CA GLU A 79 -5.23 5.90 23.97
C GLU A 79 -5.55 7.29 23.39
N ILE A 80 -5.96 8.22 24.25
CA ILE A 80 -6.09 9.63 23.87
C ILE A 80 -4.79 10.29 24.30
N ILE A 81 -3.98 10.66 23.30
CA ILE A 81 -2.75 11.41 23.49
C ILE A 81 -2.99 12.87 23.14
N GLU A 82 -2.24 13.78 23.77
CA GLU A 82 -2.25 15.18 23.38
C GLU A 82 -1.66 15.33 21.96
N TRP A 83 -2.22 16.24 21.18
CA TRP A 83 -1.74 16.57 19.85
C TRP A 83 -0.29 17.08 19.93
N SER A 84 0.67 16.29 19.45
CA SER A 84 2.10 16.59 19.51
C SER A 84 2.69 17.23 18.25
N GLY A 85 1.87 17.77 17.35
CA GLY A 85 2.32 18.37 16.09
C GLY A 85 1.75 17.70 14.85
N ASP A 86 2.19 18.11 13.68
CA ASP A 86 1.74 17.59 12.40
C ASP A 86 2.06 16.10 12.29
N LEU A 87 1.00 15.27 12.30
CA LEU A 87 1.10 13.87 11.85
C LEU A 87 1.35 13.91 10.35
N ASP A 88 2.50 13.44 9.92
CA ASP A 88 2.74 13.24 8.51
C ASP A 88 1.82 12.10 8.03
N ASP A 89 1.24 12.23 6.83
CA ASP A 89 0.43 11.17 6.22
C ASP A 89 1.16 9.81 6.26
N GLU A 90 2.48 9.84 6.26
CA GLU A 90 3.35 8.66 6.31
C GLU A 90 3.25 7.92 7.66
N ASP A 91 3.03 8.62 8.78
CA ASP A 91 2.91 8.02 10.12
C ASP A 91 1.65 7.16 10.27
N LEU A 92 0.64 7.43 9.45
CA LEU A 92 -0.60 6.67 9.38
C LEU A 92 -0.52 5.43 8.50
N ILE A 93 0.56 5.28 7.71
CA ILE A 93 0.73 4.17 6.78
C ILE A 93 1.40 3.00 7.50
N GLU A 94 0.74 1.85 7.49
CA GLU A 94 1.31 0.62 8.04
C GLU A 94 2.54 0.15 7.23
N ARG A 95 3.55 -0.34 7.94
CA ARG A 95 4.77 -0.87 7.32
C ARG A 95 4.54 -2.29 6.82
N GLU A 96 4.37 -2.44 5.52
CA GLU A 96 4.16 -3.71 4.85
C GLU A 96 5.11 -3.86 3.67
N ASP A 97 5.50 -5.12 3.39
CA ASP A 97 6.25 -5.43 2.19
C ASP A 97 5.31 -5.57 0.99
N MET A 98 5.61 -4.82 -0.04
CA MET A 98 4.84 -4.73 -1.27
C MET A 98 5.62 -5.25 -2.46
N VAL A 99 4.96 -5.99 -3.33
CA VAL A 99 5.47 -6.34 -4.67
C VAL A 99 5.09 -5.21 -5.62
N VAL A 100 6.08 -4.51 -6.13
CA VAL A 100 5.92 -3.49 -7.17
C VAL A 100 6.11 -4.14 -8.53
N THR A 101 5.13 -3.99 -9.40
CA THR A 101 5.14 -4.54 -10.77
C THR A 101 4.99 -3.42 -11.79
N ILE A 102 5.82 -3.45 -12.82
CA ILE A 102 5.87 -2.43 -13.87
C ILE A 102 5.89 -3.13 -15.23
N THR A 103 5.14 -2.58 -16.19
CA THR A 103 5.08 -3.11 -17.56
C THR A 103 5.77 -2.19 -18.56
N SER A 104 6.11 -2.74 -19.73
CA SER A 104 6.65 -2.00 -20.89
C SER A 104 5.71 -0.87 -21.34
N GLY A 105 4.39 -1.08 -21.24
CA GLY A 105 3.36 -0.07 -21.52
C GLY A 105 3.23 1.02 -20.45
N GLY A 106 4.12 1.04 -19.44
CA GLY A 106 4.16 2.08 -18.41
C GLY A 106 3.07 1.95 -17.35
N TYR A 107 2.50 0.77 -17.14
CA TYR A 107 1.57 0.52 -16.03
C TYR A 107 2.34 0.08 -14.79
N ILE A 108 1.96 0.64 -13.64
CA ILE A 108 2.57 0.34 -12.34
C ILE A 108 1.49 0.04 -11.31
N LYS A 109 1.81 -0.88 -10.40
CA LYS A 109 1.02 -1.16 -9.20
C LYS A 109 1.89 -1.67 -8.07
N ARG A 110 1.36 -1.60 -6.86
CA ARG A 110 1.85 -2.32 -5.68
C ARG A 110 0.82 -3.34 -5.22
N THR A 111 1.27 -4.49 -4.77
CA THR A 111 0.41 -5.57 -4.24
C THR A 111 1.05 -6.09 -2.95
N PRO A 112 0.30 -6.30 -1.87
CA PRO A 112 0.85 -6.86 -0.63
C PRO A 112 1.58 -8.18 -0.91
N LEU A 113 2.77 -8.37 -0.31
CA LEU A 113 3.56 -9.58 -0.51
C LEU A 113 2.82 -10.84 -0.03
N VAL A 114 1.95 -10.70 0.97
CA VAL A 114 1.11 -11.78 1.51
C VAL A 114 0.15 -12.39 0.48
N ASP A 115 -0.20 -11.65 -0.58
CA ASP A 115 -1.04 -12.15 -1.67
C ASP A 115 -0.30 -13.17 -2.58
N PHE A 116 1.02 -13.26 -2.45
CA PHE A 116 1.86 -14.18 -3.21
C PHE A 116 2.23 -15.38 -2.32
N ARG A 117 1.63 -16.53 -2.60
CA ARG A 117 1.94 -17.77 -1.90
C ARG A 117 3.17 -18.45 -2.52
N ALA A 118 4.05 -18.94 -1.67
CA ALA A 118 5.15 -19.78 -2.11
C ALA A 118 4.59 -21.06 -2.78
N GLN A 119 5.01 -21.34 -3.99
CA GLN A 119 4.63 -22.56 -4.71
C GLN A 119 5.73 -23.61 -4.62
N ARG A 120 5.32 -24.86 -4.42
CA ARG A 120 6.22 -26.03 -4.50
C ARG A 120 6.46 -26.40 -5.97
N ARG A 121 7.49 -27.21 -6.22
CA ARG A 121 7.81 -27.76 -7.56
C ARG A 121 6.56 -28.43 -8.18
N GLY A 122 6.29 -28.15 -9.46
CA GLY A 122 5.12 -28.70 -10.19
C GLY A 122 3.85 -27.85 -10.18
N GLY A 123 3.83 -26.69 -9.51
CA GLY A 123 2.73 -25.74 -9.60
C GLY A 123 2.70 -24.98 -10.94
N LYS A 124 1.51 -24.58 -11.40
CA LYS A 124 1.31 -23.82 -12.67
C LYS A 124 1.82 -22.37 -12.63
N GLY A 125 2.46 -21.92 -11.56
CA GLY A 125 2.80 -20.51 -11.35
C GLY A 125 1.58 -19.64 -11.02
N LEU A 126 1.82 -18.40 -10.59
CA LEU A 126 0.78 -17.42 -10.29
C LEU A 126 0.94 -16.24 -11.25
N SER A 127 -0.17 -15.86 -11.91
CA SER A 127 -0.18 -14.62 -12.70
C SER A 127 -0.01 -13.41 -11.77
N GLY A 128 0.98 -12.58 -12.05
CA GLY A 128 1.29 -11.38 -11.27
C GLY A 128 0.56 -10.12 -11.75
N MET A 129 0.08 -10.11 -13.00
CA MET A 129 -0.60 -8.94 -13.59
C MET A 129 -1.36 -9.37 -14.84
N GLN A 130 -2.53 -8.77 -15.08
CA GLN A 130 -3.15 -8.79 -16.40
C GLN A 130 -2.53 -7.67 -17.25
N THR A 131 -1.94 -8.05 -18.37
CA THR A 131 -1.41 -7.13 -19.36
C THR A 131 -2.35 -7.04 -20.56
N LYS A 132 -2.25 -5.97 -21.35
CA LYS A 132 -2.84 -5.94 -22.70
C LYS A 132 -2.03 -6.86 -23.61
N ASP A 133 -2.61 -7.22 -24.74
CA ASP A 133 -1.87 -7.85 -25.82
C ASP A 133 -0.63 -6.98 -26.14
N GLU A 134 0.54 -7.58 -26.21
CA GLU A 134 1.85 -6.93 -26.46
C GLU A 134 2.49 -6.20 -25.24
N ASP A 135 1.84 -6.07 -24.06
CA ASP A 135 2.44 -5.47 -22.88
C ASP A 135 3.09 -6.54 -22.00
N LEU A 136 4.34 -6.31 -21.60
CA LEU A 136 5.15 -7.27 -20.84
C LEU A 136 5.57 -6.67 -19.49
N VAL A 137 5.64 -7.49 -18.46
CA VAL A 137 6.23 -7.08 -17.17
C VAL A 137 7.73 -6.91 -17.36
N THR A 138 8.22 -5.67 -17.22
CA THR A 138 9.64 -5.32 -17.38
C THR A 138 10.39 -5.33 -16.08
N SER A 139 9.72 -5.01 -14.97
CA SER A 139 10.36 -4.96 -13.65
C SER A 139 9.40 -5.45 -12.57
N LEU A 140 9.95 -6.25 -11.66
CA LEU A 140 9.26 -6.75 -10.47
C LEU A 140 10.27 -6.78 -9.32
N PHE A 141 9.93 -6.11 -8.21
CA PHE A 141 10.74 -6.11 -7.01
C PHE A 141 9.88 -5.96 -5.76
N VAL A 142 10.47 -6.30 -4.62
CA VAL A 142 9.84 -6.10 -3.31
C VAL A 142 10.38 -4.82 -2.70
N ALA A 143 9.49 -4.00 -2.14
CA ALA A 143 9.83 -2.79 -1.40
C ALA A 143 8.83 -2.59 -0.26
N ASN A 144 9.29 -2.09 0.88
CA ASN A 144 8.42 -1.72 1.98
C ASN A 144 7.57 -0.49 1.62
N THR A 145 6.40 -0.33 2.22
CA THR A 145 5.52 0.84 1.99
C THR A 145 6.27 2.17 2.15
N HIS A 146 7.21 2.26 3.10
CA HIS A 146 7.99 3.46 3.40
C HIS A 146 9.26 3.60 2.56
N THR A 147 9.62 2.58 1.75
CA THR A 147 10.80 2.62 0.90
C THR A 147 10.68 3.72 -0.15
N GLN A 148 11.74 4.50 -0.30
CA GLN A 148 11.86 5.52 -1.31
C GLN A 148 12.14 4.90 -2.68
N LEU A 149 11.36 5.28 -3.68
CA LEU A 149 11.57 4.87 -5.07
C LEU A 149 12.11 6.05 -5.87
N LEU A 150 13.20 5.82 -6.59
CA LEU A 150 13.71 6.73 -7.59
C LEU A 150 13.37 6.21 -8.99
N PHE A 151 12.75 7.05 -9.77
CA PHE A 151 12.37 6.78 -11.16
C PHE A 151 13.28 7.61 -12.06
N PHE A 152 13.84 6.98 -13.08
CA PHE A 152 14.62 7.65 -14.10
C PHE A 152 13.97 7.40 -15.46
N THR A 153 13.73 8.45 -16.19
CA THR A 153 13.09 8.40 -17.50
C THR A 153 14.13 8.37 -18.63
N THR A 154 13.70 8.00 -19.83
CA THR A 154 14.58 7.92 -21.01
C THR A 154 15.21 9.26 -21.38
N ASP A 155 14.58 10.39 -21.06
CA ASP A 155 15.13 11.75 -21.17
C ASP A 155 15.98 12.17 -19.95
N CYS A 156 16.33 11.21 -19.09
CA CYS A 156 17.19 11.40 -17.91
C CYS A 156 16.65 12.35 -16.84
N MET A 157 15.32 12.42 -16.71
CA MET A 157 14.68 13.06 -15.55
C MET A 157 14.56 12.07 -14.39
N ALA A 158 14.84 12.55 -13.19
CA ALA A 158 14.68 11.80 -11.95
C ALA A 158 13.41 12.26 -11.21
N TYR A 159 12.61 11.31 -10.76
CA TYR A 159 11.47 11.53 -9.88
C TYR A 159 11.61 10.69 -8.62
N LYS A 160 11.06 11.19 -7.52
CA LYS A 160 11.15 10.55 -6.21
C LYS A 160 9.76 10.36 -5.65
N LEU A 161 9.43 9.13 -5.23
CA LEU A 161 8.11 8.78 -4.70
C LEU A 161 8.25 7.69 -3.64
N LYS A 162 7.46 7.78 -2.57
CA LYS A 162 7.34 6.69 -1.58
C LYS A 162 6.50 5.54 -2.15
N THR A 163 6.83 4.29 -1.81
CA THR A 163 6.12 3.11 -2.30
C THR A 163 4.62 3.16 -1.97
N TRP A 164 4.24 3.67 -0.80
CA TRP A 164 2.83 3.77 -0.40
C TRP A 164 1.99 4.69 -1.29
N ARG A 165 2.59 5.63 -2.01
CA ARG A 165 1.91 6.50 -2.98
C ARG A 165 1.60 5.80 -4.30
N LEU A 166 2.18 4.64 -4.56
CA LEU A 166 1.83 3.85 -5.74
C LEU A 166 0.40 3.30 -5.62
N PRO A 167 -0.31 3.14 -6.74
CA PRO A 167 -1.65 2.55 -6.73
C PRO A 167 -1.60 1.12 -6.21
N GLN A 168 -2.41 0.84 -5.19
CA GLN A 168 -2.60 -0.51 -4.69
C GLN A 168 -3.56 -1.26 -5.62
N GLY A 169 -3.24 -2.48 -5.90
CA GLY A 169 -4.07 -3.34 -6.74
C GLY A 169 -3.94 -4.80 -6.35
N GLY A 170 -4.99 -5.57 -6.57
CA GLY A 170 -4.94 -7.01 -6.42
C GLY A 170 -3.96 -7.66 -7.41
N ARG A 171 -3.57 -8.91 -7.16
CA ARG A 171 -2.57 -9.64 -7.95
C ARG A 171 -2.81 -9.61 -9.45
N THR A 172 -4.05 -9.77 -9.90
CA THR A 172 -4.41 -9.82 -11.33
C THR A 172 -4.76 -8.46 -11.93
N SER A 173 -4.86 -7.39 -11.14
CA SER A 173 -5.20 -6.06 -11.64
C SER A 173 -4.11 -5.49 -12.56
N LYS A 174 -4.52 -4.61 -13.49
CA LYS A 174 -3.64 -3.98 -14.47
C LYS A 174 -2.78 -2.83 -13.90
N GLY A 175 -3.15 -2.26 -12.74
CA GLY A 175 -2.53 -1.05 -12.20
C GLY A 175 -2.96 0.24 -12.92
N LYS A 176 -2.19 1.31 -12.73
CA LYS A 176 -2.41 2.63 -13.35
C LYS A 176 -1.20 3.03 -14.18
N ALA A 177 -1.44 3.83 -15.23
CA ALA A 177 -0.35 4.37 -16.02
C ALA A 177 0.51 5.33 -15.18
N VAL A 178 1.82 5.23 -15.29
CA VAL A 178 2.79 6.03 -14.52
C VAL A 178 2.64 7.51 -14.81
N VAL A 179 2.27 7.89 -16.03
CA VAL A 179 2.00 9.28 -16.42
C VAL A 179 0.85 9.93 -15.62
N ASN A 180 -0.01 9.14 -14.97
CA ASN A 180 -1.05 9.65 -14.08
C ASN A 180 -0.54 9.88 -12.64
N ILE A 181 0.68 9.43 -12.33
CA ILE A 181 1.30 9.50 -11.00
C ILE A 181 2.45 10.50 -11.01
N LEU A 182 3.25 10.46 -12.08
CA LEU A 182 4.42 11.33 -12.29
C LEU A 182 4.18 12.21 -13.52
N PRO A 183 4.59 13.48 -13.51
CA PRO A 183 4.44 14.40 -14.63
C PRO A 183 5.47 14.10 -15.73
N ILE A 184 5.35 12.93 -16.37
CA ILE A 184 6.23 12.48 -17.43
C ILE A 184 5.67 12.99 -18.77
N PRO A 185 6.50 13.64 -19.61
CA PRO A 185 6.08 14.12 -20.93
C PRO A 185 5.64 12.98 -21.87
N THR A 186 4.77 13.28 -22.81
CA THR A 186 4.35 12.33 -23.84
C THR A 186 5.55 11.88 -24.69
N GLY A 187 5.66 10.58 -24.94
CA GLY A 187 6.76 9.98 -25.69
C GLY A 187 7.98 9.60 -24.85
N VAL A 188 7.99 9.97 -23.57
CA VAL A 188 9.06 9.58 -22.63
C VAL A 188 8.60 8.35 -21.83
N SER A 189 9.48 7.37 -21.67
CA SER A 189 9.23 6.15 -20.90
C SER A 189 10.16 6.07 -19.69
N ILE A 190 9.91 5.09 -18.82
CA ILE A 190 10.77 4.83 -17.66
C ILE A 190 11.91 3.92 -18.09
N ALA A 191 13.15 4.42 -17.93
CA ALA A 191 14.37 3.66 -18.17
C ALA A 191 14.77 2.80 -16.97
N ALA A 192 14.62 3.33 -15.76
CA ALA A 192 14.97 2.59 -14.54
C ALA A 192 14.10 2.98 -13.36
N ILE A 193 13.83 2.02 -12.50
CA ILE A 193 13.21 2.23 -11.19
C ILE A 193 14.09 1.55 -10.14
N MET A 194 14.31 2.24 -9.05
CA MET A 194 15.24 1.79 -8.04
C MET A 194 14.65 2.00 -6.64
N PRO A 195 14.38 0.92 -5.89
CA PRO A 195 14.07 1.02 -4.48
C PRO A 195 15.35 1.39 -3.72
N VAL A 196 15.24 2.37 -2.82
CA VAL A 196 16.35 2.80 -1.96
C VAL A 196 15.95 2.60 -0.50
N ASP A 197 16.37 1.48 0.06
CA ASP A 197 16.14 1.13 1.46
C ASP A 197 17.19 1.72 2.42
N ILE A 198 18.06 2.57 1.89
CA ILE A 198 19.13 3.22 2.64
C ILE A 198 18.60 4.55 3.17
N PRO A 199 18.75 4.87 4.47
CA PRO A 199 18.39 6.17 5.01
C PRO A 199 19.07 7.33 4.25
N GLU A 200 18.36 8.41 4.01
CA GLU A 200 18.86 9.55 3.20
C GLU A 200 20.16 10.15 3.73
N GLU A 201 20.39 10.10 5.03
CA GLU A 201 21.60 10.54 5.70
C GLU A 201 22.88 9.80 5.21
N LYS A 202 22.69 8.56 4.74
CA LYS A 202 23.79 7.71 4.23
C LYS A 202 23.99 7.80 2.72
N TRP A 203 23.17 8.56 2.01
CA TRP A 203 23.21 8.67 0.53
C TRP A 203 24.50 9.30 0.01
N GLU A 204 25.21 10.06 0.81
CA GLU A 204 26.52 10.61 0.43
C GLU A 204 27.57 9.52 0.11
N ASN A 205 27.48 8.40 0.82
CA ASN A 205 28.41 7.27 0.66
C ASN A 205 27.97 6.26 -0.41
N VAL A 206 26.79 6.46 -0.99
CA VAL A 206 26.22 5.57 -2.01
C VAL A 206 26.32 6.26 -3.37
N GLN A 207 26.64 5.48 -4.39
CA GLN A 207 26.84 6.01 -5.73
C GLN A 207 25.84 5.40 -6.70
N ILE A 208 25.47 6.17 -7.69
CA ILE A 208 24.60 5.76 -8.77
C ILE A 208 25.35 5.90 -10.09
N ILE A 209 25.22 4.89 -10.95
CA ILE A 209 25.77 4.87 -12.29
C ILE A 209 24.64 4.92 -13.31
N PHE A 210 24.81 5.78 -14.29
CA PHE A 210 23.96 5.96 -15.45
C PHE A 210 24.68 5.47 -16.69
N ALA A 211 23.95 4.84 -17.62
CA ALA A 211 24.47 4.51 -18.94
C ALA A 211 23.49 4.96 -20.02
N THR A 212 24.01 5.55 -21.08
CA THR A 212 23.24 6.05 -22.21
C THR A 212 23.31 5.13 -23.41
N SER A 213 22.36 5.27 -24.34
CA SER A 213 22.36 4.55 -25.61
C SER A 213 23.58 4.82 -26.47
N ALA A 214 24.20 6.02 -26.33
CA ALA A 214 25.44 6.39 -27.01
C ALA A 214 26.70 5.77 -26.38
N GLY A 215 26.59 5.05 -25.28
CA GLY A 215 27.71 4.41 -24.61
C GLY A 215 28.44 5.28 -23.58
N ASP A 216 27.90 6.43 -23.25
CA ASP A 216 28.43 7.26 -22.18
C ASP A 216 27.97 6.76 -20.82
N VAL A 217 28.85 6.85 -19.83
CA VAL A 217 28.61 6.42 -18.46
C VAL A 217 28.92 7.56 -17.50
N ARG A 218 28.08 7.70 -16.49
CA ARG A 218 28.25 8.73 -15.48
C ARG A 218 28.04 8.14 -14.09
N ARG A 219 28.81 8.61 -13.12
CA ARG A 219 28.76 8.22 -11.71
C ARG A 219 28.52 9.44 -10.85
N ASN A 220 27.47 9.44 -10.05
CA ASN A 220 27.11 10.50 -9.13
C ASN A 220 26.97 9.95 -7.70
N ALA A 221 27.05 10.83 -6.70
CA ALA A 221 26.58 10.50 -5.38
C ALA A 221 25.04 10.40 -5.37
N LEU A 222 24.49 9.44 -4.64
CA LEU A 222 23.04 9.28 -4.51
C LEU A 222 22.40 10.49 -3.82
N SER A 223 23.16 11.20 -2.95
CA SER A 223 22.76 12.44 -2.28
C SER A 223 22.38 13.57 -3.24
N ASP A 224 22.86 13.52 -4.51
CA ASP A 224 22.39 14.45 -5.54
C ASP A 224 20.88 14.35 -5.78
N PHE A 225 20.23 13.27 -5.36
CA PHE A 225 18.81 12.98 -5.55
C PHE A 225 17.98 13.04 -4.24
N THR A 226 18.53 13.57 -3.15
CA THR A 226 17.79 13.80 -1.89
C THR A 226 16.65 14.78 -2.13
N ASN A 227 16.92 15.92 -2.77
CA ASN A 227 15.93 16.95 -3.05
C ASN A 227 15.48 16.90 -4.52
N VAL A 228 14.48 16.07 -4.79
CA VAL A 228 13.81 16.00 -6.10
C VAL A 228 12.44 16.68 -5.98
N ARG A 229 12.21 17.71 -6.79
CA ARG A 229 10.93 18.43 -6.83
C ARG A 229 9.85 17.58 -7.54
N ALA A 230 8.58 17.93 -7.32
CA ALA A 230 7.46 17.21 -7.94
C ALA A 230 7.52 17.19 -9.49
N ASN A 231 8.08 18.26 -10.12
CA ASN A 231 8.28 18.35 -11.56
C ASN A 231 9.54 17.61 -12.07
N GLY A 232 10.20 16.84 -11.20
CA GLY A 232 11.42 16.11 -11.52
C GLY A 232 12.70 16.93 -11.39
N LYS A 233 13.82 16.25 -11.61
CA LYS A 233 15.17 16.78 -11.51
C LYS A 233 16.05 16.18 -12.61
N ILE A 234 16.73 16.98 -13.41
CA ILE A 234 17.66 16.48 -14.42
C ILE A 234 18.76 15.66 -13.75
N ALA A 235 18.92 14.41 -14.13
CA ALA A 235 19.95 13.52 -13.61
C ALA A 235 21.28 13.68 -14.36
N MET A 236 21.22 13.77 -15.69
CA MET A 236 22.37 14.10 -16.52
C MET A 236 21.88 14.79 -17.80
N ASP A 237 22.80 15.52 -18.46
CA ASP A 237 22.51 16.17 -19.72
C ASP A 237 22.69 15.15 -20.86
N LEU A 238 21.70 15.04 -21.72
CA LEU A 238 21.69 14.11 -22.84
C LEU A 238 21.78 14.89 -24.17
N PRO A 239 22.63 14.46 -25.11
CA PRO A 239 22.56 14.94 -26.48
C PRO A 239 21.23 14.55 -27.16
N GLU A 240 20.90 15.22 -28.25
CA GLU A 240 19.75 14.87 -29.08
C GLU A 240 19.82 13.41 -29.55
N ASN A 241 18.68 12.72 -29.52
CA ASN A 241 18.52 11.30 -29.88
C ASN A 241 19.32 10.30 -29.03
N VAL A 242 19.78 10.71 -27.86
CA VAL A 242 20.41 9.82 -26.88
C VAL A 242 19.44 9.60 -25.72
N GLU A 243 19.27 8.36 -25.36
CA GLU A 243 18.37 7.97 -24.25
C GLU A 243 19.16 7.36 -23.09
N LEU A 244 18.64 7.53 -21.89
CA LEU A 244 19.10 6.77 -20.73
C LEU A 244 18.67 5.31 -20.89
N VAL A 245 19.65 4.39 -20.82
CA VAL A 245 19.40 2.95 -20.89
C VAL A 245 19.06 2.38 -19.50
N ASN A 246 19.87 2.78 -18.51
CA ASN A 246 19.67 2.27 -17.14
C ASN A 246 20.36 3.18 -16.11
N ALA A 247 19.87 3.07 -14.85
CA ALA A 247 20.48 3.66 -13.66
C ALA A 247 20.54 2.62 -12.56
N ARG A 248 21.68 2.44 -11.91
CA ARG A 248 21.89 1.44 -10.85
C ARG A 248 22.76 1.98 -9.74
N ILE A 249 22.47 1.57 -8.50
CA ILE A 249 23.38 1.75 -7.38
C ILE A 249 24.60 0.85 -7.60
N ALA A 250 25.77 1.39 -7.34
CA ALA A 250 27.03 0.67 -7.39
C ALA A 250 27.96 1.13 -6.27
N THR A 251 28.80 0.23 -5.82
CA THR A 251 29.86 0.47 -4.86
C THR A 251 31.21 0.64 -5.57
N GLN A 252 32.25 0.98 -4.81
CA GLN A 252 33.61 1.09 -5.37
C GLN A 252 34.17 -0.29 -5.77
N ASP A 253 33.64 -1.35 -5.15
CA ASP A 253 34.08 -2.74 -5.37
C ASP A 253 33.23 -3.46 -6.42
N ASP A 254 32.57 -2.70 -7.29
CA ASP A 254 31.74 -3.26 -8.36
C ASP A 254 32.34 -2.97 -9.73
N ASP A 255 31.90 -3.74 -10.73
CA ASP A 255 32.17 -3.52 -12.14
C ASP A 255 30.90 -3.18 -12.89
N VAL A 256 31.05 -2.36 -13.89
CA VAL A 256 30.02 -2.04 -14.86
C VAL A 256 30.18 -2.91 -16.09
N MET A 257 29.12 -3.56 -16.52
CA MET A 257 29.07 -4.26 -17.81
C MET A 257 28.04 -3.59 -18.71
N LEU A 258 28.49 -3.16 -19.89
CA LEU A 258 27.65 -2.64 -20.94
C LEU A 258 27.55 -3.66 -22.06
N VAL A 259 26.35 -3.83 -22.61
CA VAL A 259 26.07 -4.71 -23.75
C VAL A 259 25.44 -3.89 -24.85
N THR A 260 25.94 -4.08 -26.09
CA THR A 260 25.46 -3.35 -27.27
C THR A 260 24.50 -4.20 -28.10
N LYS A 261 23.73 -3.54 -28.96
CA LYS A 261 22.78 -4.17 -29.89
C LYS A 261 23.47 -5.17 -30.84
N SER A 262 24.73 -4.87 -31.24
CA SER A 262 25.54 -5.77 -32.08
C SER A 262 26.08 -6.99 -31.33
N GLY A 263 25.77 -7.19 -30.05
CA GLY A 263 26.22 -8.31 -29.24
C GLY A 263 27.63 -8.14 -28.65
N ARG A 264 28.19 -6.95 -28.67
CA ARG A 264 29.48 -6.64 -28.00
C ARG A 264 29.23 -6.34 -26.55
N ALA A 265 30.18 -6.71 -25.68
CA ALA A 265 30.12 -6.40 -24.26
C ALA A 265 31.48 -5.84 -23.79
N ILE A 266 31.43 -4.87 -22.88
CA ILE A 266 32.59 -4.37 -22.16
C ILE A 266 32.35 -4.39 -20.69
N ARG A 267 33.38 -4.75 -19.92
CA ARG A 267 33.36 -4.73 -18.45
C ARG A 267 34.52 -3.87 -17.96
N PHE A 268 34.24 -3.00 -17.00
CA PHE A 268 35.25 -2.15 -16.38
C PHE A 268 34.88 -1.85 -14.93
N SER A 269 35.87 -1.56 -14.09
CA SER A 269 35.63 -1.20 -12.69
C SER A 269 34.88 0.12 -12.57
N THR A 270 33.98 0.24 -11.60
CA THR A 270 33.31 1.50 -11.26
C THR A 270 34.29 2.61 -10.95
N ASN A 271 35.52 2.29 -10.43
CA ASN A 271 36.57 3.25 -10.14
C ASN A 271 37.18 3.89 -11.39
N ALA A 272 37.02 3.28 -12.58
CA ALA A 272 37.42 3.89 -13.84
C ALA A 272 36.53 5.10 -14.20
N VAL A 273 35.35 5.22 -13.58
CA VAL A 273 34.44 6.35 -13.77
C VAL A 273 34.53 7.25 -12.56
N ARG A 274 35.03 8.49 -12.75
CA ARG A 274 35.07 9.47 -11.66
C ARG A 274 33.69 9.83 -11.17
N VAL A 275 33.56 10.19 -9.89
CA VAL A 275 32.34 10.78 -9.35
C VAL A 275 32.19 12.20 -9.85
N PHE A 276 31.08 12.49 -10.52
CA PHE A 276 30.77 13.82 -11.02
C PHE A 276 30.09 14.65 -9.93
N LYS A 277 30.57 15.88 -9.77
CA LYS A 277 29.89 16.91 -8.99
C LYS A 277 28.94 17.67 -9.92
N GLY A 278 27.66 17.67 -9.61
CA GLY A 278 26.65 18.33 -10.42
C GLY A 278 26.12 17.45 -11.57
N ARG A 279 25.24 17.99 -12.44
CA ARG A 279 24.39 17.22 -13.35
C ARG A 279 24.42 17.66 -14.82
N LYS A 280 25.20 18.69 -15.15
CA LYS A 280 25.24 19.32 -16.47
C LYS A 280 26.33 18.77 -17.43
N SER A 281 26.60 17.47 -17.41
CA SER A 281 27.54 16.88 -18.37
C SER A 281 27.07 15.48 -18.78
N THR A 282 27.47 15.07 -19.96
CA THR A 282 27.11 13.78 -20.58
C THR A 282 27.84 12.58 -19.99
N GLY A 283 28.88 12.78 -19.17
CA GLY A 283 29.64 11.68 -18.56
C GLY A 283 30.96 11.38 -19.28
N LEU A 284 31.43 10.15 -19.14
CA LEU A 284 32.62 9.61 -19.79
C LEU A 284 32.22 8.52 -20.77
N ARG A 285 32.98 8.39 -21.85
CA ARG A 285 32.76 7.29 -22.80
C ARG A 285 33.11 5.93 -22.17
N GLY A 286 32.08 5.09 -21.95
CA GLY A 286 32.23 3.73 -21.43
C GLY A 286 32.56 2.72 -22.53
N VAL A 287 32.00 2.90 -23.73
CA VAL A 287 32.22 2.05 -24.89
C VAL A 287 32.27 2.86 -26.18
N ARG A 288 33.13 2.47 -27.10
CA ARG A 288 33.18 3.06 -28.47
C ARG A 288 32.22 2.25 -29.36
N LEU A 289 31.17 2.89 -29.81
CA LEU A 289 30.22 2.33 -30.76
C LEU A 289 30.67 2.59 -32.20
N THR A 290 30.26 1.74 -33.12
CA THR A 290 30.55 1.84 -34.56
C THR A 290 29.26 1.70 -35.37
N GLY A 291 29.04 2.57 -36.35
CA GLY A 291 27.84 2.59 -37.17
C GLY A 291 26.60 2.90 -36.32
N ASP A 292 25.52 2.16 -36.57
CA ASP A 292 24.21 2.31 -35.88
C ASP A 292 24.09 1.45 -34.60
N ASP A 293 25.24 1.04 -34.03
CA ASP A 293 25.22 0.28 -32.77
C ASP A 293 24.84 1.17 -31.59
N CYS A 294 24.17 0.62 -30.62
CA CYS A 294 23.79 1.33 -29.39
C CYS A 294 23.91 0.40 -28.18
N VAL A 295 24.08 0.98 -26.99
CA VAL A 295 24.02 0.25 -25.73
C VAL A 295 22.56 -0.09 -25.46
N VAL A 296 22.27 -1.36 -25.17
CA VAL A 296 20.93 -1.87 -24.87
C VAL A 296 20.76 -2.30 -23.41
N SER A 297 21.87 -2.54 -22.70
CA SER A 297 21.81 -3.01 -21.32
C SER A 297 23.03 -2.58 -20.52
N MET A 298 22.80 -2.29 -19.23
CA MET A 298 23.84 -2.09 -18.22
C MET A 298 23.58 -3.01 -17.04
N SER A 299 24.59 -3.70 -16.57
CA SER A 299 24.58 -4.53 -15.37
C SER A 299 25.72 -4.14 -14.43
N ILE A 300 25.45 -4.20 -13.13
CA ILE A 300 26.45 -4.06 -12.09
C ILE A 300 26.85 -5.45 -11.63
N LEU A 301 28.12 -5.73 -11.64
CA LEU A 301 28.72 -7.01 -11.27
C LEU A 301 29.65 -6.79 -10.09
N ARG A 302 29.72 -7.74 -9.17
CA ARG A 302 30.72 -7.71 -8.13
C ARG A 302 32.12 -7.81 -8.78
N HIS A 303 33.03 -6.93 -8.36
CA HIS A 303 34.42 -6.99 -8.82
C HIS A 303 35.06 -8.30 -8.34
N PHE A 304 35.80 -8.91 -9.24
CA PHE A 304 36.56 -10.12 -8.95
C PHE A 304 37.91 -10.01 -9.68
N GLU A 305 38.98 -9.97 -8.89
CA GLU A 305 40.33 -10.03 -9.43
C GLU A 305 40.72 -11.50 -9.61
N ALA A 306 41.07 -11.84 -10.83
CA ALA A 306 41.64 -13.14 -11.15
C ALA A 306 42.74 -12.97 -12.18
N SER A 307 43.87 -13.64 -11.95
CA SER A 307 44.97 -13.70 -12.92
C SER A 307 44.52 -14.41 -14.21
N SER A 308 45.25 -14.23 -15.28
CA SER A 308 44.99 -14.93 -16.55
C SER A 308 44.99 -16.46 -16.39
N ASP A 309 45.91 -16.96 -15.54
CA ASP A 309 46.07 -18.39 -15.30
C ASP A 309 44.90 -18.97 -14.51
N GLU A 310 44.42 -18.27 -13.49
CA GLU A 310 43.24 -18.66 -12.71
C GLU A 310 41.98 -18.67 -13.59
N ARG A 311 41.81 -17.68 -14.45
CA ARG A 311 40.70 -17.64 -15.42
C ARG A 311 40.76 -18.80 -16.40
N ALA A 312 41.95 -19.10 -16.93
CA ALA A 312 42.18 -20.22 -17.84
C ALA A 312 41.90 -21.57 -17.14
N ALA A 313 42.38 -21.74 -15.91
CA ALA A 313 42.12 -22.92 -15.10
C ALA A 313 40.64 -23.13 -14.80
N TYR A 314 39.92 -22.06 -14.41
CA TYR A 314 38.47 -22.10 -14.20
C TYR A 314 37.71 -22.49 -15.45
N LEU A 315 38.03 -21.90 -16.61
CA LEU A 315 37.40 -22.22 -17.88
C LEU A 315 37.65 -23.67 -18.31
N LYS A 316 38.86 -24.17 -18.07
CA LYS A 316 39.22 -25.59 -18.33
C LYS A 316 38.42 -26.53 -17.42
N MET A 317 38.37 -26.21 -16.14
CA MET A 317 37.56 -26.99 -15.17
C MET A 317 36.07 -27.01 -15.58
N ARG A 318 35.49 -25.86 -15.93
CA ARG A 318 34.08 -25.79 -16.31
C ARG A 318 33.74 -26.56 -17.59
N ARG A 319 34.65 -26.58 -18.58
CA ARG A 319 34.50 -27.38 -19.79
C ARG A 319 34.54 -28.91 -19.54
N ALA A 320 35.20 -29.32 -18.45
CA ALA A 320 35.24 -30.73 -18.06
C ALA A 320 33.95 -31.20 -17.34
N PHE A 321 33.11 -30.25 -16.83
CA PHE A 321 31.84 -30.51 -16.16
C PHE A 321 30.61 -30.19 -17.04
N ALA A 322 30.77 -29.68 -18.25
CA ALA A 322 29.73 -29.43 -19.23
C ALA A 322 29.63 -30.57 -20.26
#